data_39cd528735dad501c28c9c2a42d5e3cb
#
_entry.id   39cd528735dad501c28c9c2a42d5e3cb
#
_cell.length_a   1.000
_cell.length_b   1.000
_cell.length_c   1.000
_cell.angle_alpha   90.00
_cell.angle_beta   90.00
_cell.angle_gamma   90.00
#
_symmetry.space_group_name_H-M   'P 1'
#
loop_
_entity.id
_entity.type
_entity.pdbx_description
1 polymer ?
#
loop_
_entity_poly.entity_id
_entity_poly.type
_entity_poly.pdbx_seq_one_letter_code
_entity_poly.pdbx_strand_id
1 'polypeptide(L)'
;MVLLATATSLPELGTGVSAVSLVGGADGANLAAGDAFGSNLFNLLIIGIIDILWRNGSIVSGLGVSVGLVGILGVLVIGVAASSILIHMHTDFMSDLIVSPMSFVVLVVFILALYAIYREEKSSDSEDVDVDYSDESLTRAFFIYGIAALIVVGAAIWLAQTGNGIANEMGWGKSFVGTQFLALSTSLPELAASIAALRIMAPELAITNVLGSNLFNMGFVLFLDDVAYTDGPIWNSVSTIHVFTAVLAMVMTMVVLV
;
A
#
# COMPACT_ATOMS: atom_id res chain seq x y z
N MET A 1 -7.40 -1.93 12.96
CA MET A 1 -6.43 -1.22 12.07
C MET A 1 -6.20 -1.96 10.75
N VAL A 2 -5.75 -3.22 10.72
CA VAL A 2 -5.43 -3.98 9.50
C VAL A 2 -6.61 -4.06 8.52
N LEU A 3 -7.85 -4.26 9.00
CA LEU A 3 -9.04 -4.32 8.14
C LEU A 3 -9.29 -3.01 7.39
N LEU A 4 -9.09 -1.86 8.03
CA LEU A 4 -9.28 -0.56 7.39
C LEU A 4 -8.22 -0.35 6.30
N ALA A 5 -6.94 -0.61 6.61
CA ALA A 5 -5.85 -0.53 5.63
C ALA A 5 -6.09 -1.46 4.44
N THR A 6 -6.54 -2.72 4.68
CA THR A 6 -6.90 -3.63 3.60
C THR A 6 -8.04 -3.08 2.73
N ALA A 7 -9.05 -2.47 3.37
CA ALA A 7 -10.19 -1.91 2.65
C ALA A 7 -9.83 -0.72 1.79
N THR A 8 -8.96 0.17 2.28
CA THR A 8 -8.53 1.36 1.54
C THR A 8 -7.52 1.04 0.44
N SER A 9 -6.74 -0.05 0.57
CA SER A 9 -5.78 -0.51 -0.45
C SER A 9 -6.38 -1.43 -1.53
N LEU A 10 -7.70 -1.58 -1.60
CA LEU A 10 -8.35 -2.31 -2.69
C LEU A 10 -8.12 -1.67 -4.08
N PRO A 11 -8.06 -0.33 -4.23
CA PRO A 11 -7.71 0.29 -5.50
C PRO A 11 -6.34 -0.13 -6.00
N GLU A 12 -5.31 -0.11 -5.14
CA GLU A 12 -3.95 -0.53 -5.49
C GLU A 12 -3.93 -1.98 -5.95
N LEU A 13 -4.60 -2.87 -5.21
CA LEU A 13 -4.73 -4.28 -5.58
C LEU A 13 -5.40 -4.44 -6.95
N GLY A 14 -6.51 -3.75 -7.17
CA GLY A 14 -7.25 -3.79 -8.44
C GLY A 14 -6.43 -3.21 -9.60
N THR A 15 -5.74 -2.09 -9.37
CA THR A 15 -4.92 -1.41 -10.39
C THR A 15 -3.68 -2.24 -10.74
N GLY A 16 -2.96 -2.74 -9.73
CA GLY A 16 -1.76 -3.56 -9.92
C GLY A 16 -2.05 -4.84 -10.69
N VAL A 17 -2.98 -5.66 -10.20
CA VAL A 17 -3.40 -6.90 -10.89
C VAL A 17 -3.90 -6.62 -12.31
N SER A 18 -4.64 -5.51 -12.53
CA SER A 18 -5.12 -5.13 -13.86
C SER A 18 -3.98 -4.68 -14.77
N ALA A 19 -3.00 -3.94 -14.24
CA ALA A 19 -1.84 -3.50 -15.01
C ALA A 19 -1.03 -4.71 -15.50
N VAL A 20 -0.71 -5.66 -14.62
CA VAL A 20 0.08 -6.84 -15.00
C VAL A 20 -0.69 -7.80 -15.90
N SER A 21 -2.02 -7.93 -15.74
CA SER A 21 -2.83 -8.89 -16.49
C SER A 21 -3.33 -8.35 -17.84
N LEU A 22 -3.68 -7.06 -17.94
CA LEU A 22 -4.33 -6.46 -19.10
C LEU A 22 -3.38 -5.62 -19.96
N VAL A 23 -2.43 -4.92 -19.35
CA VAL A 23 -1.35 -4.24 -20.05
C VAL A 23 -0.24 -5.24 -20.35
N GLY A 24 0.18 -6.00 -19.32
CA GLY A 24 1.17 -7.07 -19.43
C GLY A 24 2.59 -6.59 -19.70
N GLY A 25 3.52 -7.52 -19.82
CA GLY A 25 4.92 -7.23 -20.12
C GLY A 25 5.59 -6.27 -19.14
N ALA A 26 6.72 -5.72 -19.51
CA ALA A 26 7.44 -4.76 -18.70
C ALA A 26 6.63 -3.47 -18.43
N ASP A 27 5.73 -3.09 -19.32
CA ASP A 27 4.86 -1.93 -19.17
C ASP A 27 3.88 -2.11 -18.01
N GLY A 28 3.20 -3.27 -17.96
CA GLY A 28 2.28 -3.63 -16.88
C GLY A 28 2.99 -3.75 -15.53
N ALA A 29 4.16 -4.41 -15.51
CA ALA A 29 4.98 -4.56 -14.32
C ALA A 29 5.42 -3.19 -13.74
N ASN A 30 5.83 -2.25 -14.60
CA ASN A 30 6.24 -0.92 -14.18
C ASN A 30 5.09 0.00 -13.78
N LEU A 31 3.90 -0.17 -14.35
CA LEU A 31 2.69 0.52 -13.87
C LEU A 31 2.29 0.03 -12.48
N ALA A 32 2.23 -1.30 -12.27
CA ALA A 32 1.86 -1.92 -10.99
C ALA A 32 2.87 -1.58 -9.88
N ALA A 33 4.15 -1.80 -10.12
CA ALA A 33 5.19 -1.43 -9.16
C ALA A 33 5.20 0.08 -8.89
N GLY A 34 4.98 0.91 -9.93
CA GLY A 34 4.85 2.36 -9.81
C GLY A 34 3.69 2.74 -8.89
N ASP A 35 2.54 2.14 -9.07
CA ASP A 35 1.38 2.34 -8.20
C ASP A 35 1.69 1.95 -6.75
N ALA A 36 2.15 0.73 -6.50
CA ALA A 36 2.41 0.24 -5.15
C ALA A 36 3.51 1.03 -4.40
N PHE A 37 4.67 1.26 -5.01
CA PHE A 37 5.75 2.05 -4.39
C PHE A 37 5.41 3.54 -4.30
N GLY A 38 4.68 4.08 -5.29
CA GLY A 38 4.23 5.46 -5.32
C GLY A 38 3.19 5.75 -4.26
N SER A 39 2.20 4.86 -4.07
CA SER A 39 1.20 4.97 -3.01
C SER A 39 1.84 5.06 -1.63
N ASN A 40 2.96 4.35 -1.41
CA ASN A 40 3.69 4.49 -0.14
C ASN A 40 4.21 5.92 0.10
N LEU A 41 4.66 6.62 -0.96
CA LEU A 41 5.08 8.03 -0.85
C LEU A 41 3.89 8.97 -0.63
N PHE A 42 2.80 8.76 -1.39
CA PHE A 42 1.58 9.57 -1.22
C PHE A 42 0.96 9.37 0.16
N ASN A 43 0.97 8.16 0.68
CA ASN A 43 0.53 7.85 2.02
C ASN A 43 1.34 8.62 3.08
N LEU A 44 2.65 8.73 2.92
CA LEU A 44 3.47 9.53 3.83
C LEU A 44 3.22 11.04 3.66
N LEU A 45 2.94 11.51 2.45
CA LEU A 45 2.49 12.87 2.20
C LEU A 45 1.13 13.14 2.89
N ILE A 46 0.22 12.16 2.88
CA ILE A 46 -1.07 12.24 3.60
C ILE A 46 -0.83 12.50 5.09
N ILE A 47 0.14 11.82 5.73
CA ILE A 47 0.49 12.08 7.14
C ILE A 47 0.87 13.55 7.32
N GLY A 48 1.72 14.10 6.44
CA GLY A 48 2.06 15.53 6.49
C GLY A 48 0.85 16.46 6.31
N ILE A 49 -0.06 16.12 5.40
CA ILE A 49 -1.30 16.90 5.17
C ILE A 49 -2.19 16.86 6.41
N ILE A 50 -2.42 15.70 7.01
CA ILE A 50 -3.28 15.57 8.19
C ILE A 50 -2.64 16.20 9.42
N ASP A 51 -1.31 16.23 9.54
CA ASP A 51 -0.60 16.95 10.62
C ASP A 51 -0.85 18.47 10.53
N ILE A 52 -0.78 19.03 9.30
CA ILE A 52 -1.12 20.44 9.06
C ILE A 52 -2.60 20.75 9.36
N LEU A 53 -3.50 19.82 9.05
CA LEU A 53 -4.94 19.99 9.30
C LEU A 53 -5.31 19.81 10.77
N TRP A 54 -4.51 19.10 11.53
CA TRP A 54 -4.73 18.84 12.95
C TRP A 54 -4.33 20.04 13.81
N ARG A 55 -5.30 20.65 14.49
CA ARG A 55 -5.09 21.89 15.24
C ARG A 55 -4.69 21.71 16.71
N ASN A 56 -4.65 20.47 17.19
CA ASN A 56 -4.41 20.16 18.60
C ASN A 56 -2.93 19.80 18.90
N GLY A 57 -2.00 20.32 18.12
CA GLY A 57 -0.57 20.02 18.19
C GLY A 57 -0.10 19.13 17.04
N SER A 58 1.13 18.62 17.06
CA SER A 58 1.59 17.68 16.03
C SER A 58 0.91 16.31 16.22
N ILE A 59 0.37 15.76 15.12
CA ILE A 59 -0.29 14.46 15.10
C ILE A 59 0.68 13.31 15.39
N VAL A 60 1.97 13.52 15.07
CA VAL A 60 3.03 12.53 15.27
C VAL A 60 3.66 12.60 16.67
N SER A 61 3.32 13.63 17.45
CA SER A 61 3.83 13.73 18.82
C SER A 61 3.07 12.80 19.78
N GLY A 62 3.78 11.90 20.43
CA GLY A 62 3.20 10.99 21.42
C GLY A 62 2.52 9.76 20.79
N LEU A 63 2.96 9.35 19.61
CA LEU A 63 2.49 8.12 18.97
C LEU A 63 2.69 6.91 19.87
N GLY A 64 1.67 6.07 19.96
CA GLY A 64 1.74 4.81 20.70
C GLY A 64 2.76 3.83 20.11
N VAL A 65 3.21 2.88 20.95
CA VAL A 65 4.16 1.82 20.55
C VAL A 65 3.66 1.05 19.33
N SER A 66 2.36 0.81 19.25
CA SER A 66 1.74 0.10 18.11
C SER A 66 1.95 0.83 16.78
N VAL A 67 1.83 2.16 16.75
CA VAL A 67 2.08 2.96 15.53
C VAL A 67 3.54 2.87 15.12
N GLY A 68 4.47 2.99 16.09
CA GLY A 68 5.90 2.83 15.85
C GLY A 68 6.23 1.46 15.28
N LEU A 69 5.60 0.41 15.82
CA LEU A 69 5.79 -0.97 15.34
C LEU A 69 5.32 -1.14 13.88
N VAL A 70 4.13 -0.63 13.54
CA VAL A 70 3.61 -0.69 12.16
C VAL A 70 4.57 0.01 11.19
N GLY A 71 5.07 1.21 11.55
CA GLY A 71 6.01 1.93 10.71
C GLY A 71 7.34 1.22 10.53
N ILE A 72 7.95 0.68 11.60
CA ILE A 72 9.23 -0.05 11.53
C ILE A 72 9.08 -1.34 10.69
N LEU A 73 8.01 -2.09 10.90
CA LEU A 73 7.73 -3.29 10.12
C LEU A 73 7.41 -2.95 8.65
N GLY A 74 6.76 -1.82 8.39
CA GLY A 74 6.58 -1.28 7.04
C GLY A 74 7.92 -1.02 6.36
N VAL A 75 8.85 -0.34 7.03
CA VAL A 75 10.22 -0.12 6.51
C VAL A 75 10.92 -1.44 6.19
N LEU A 76 10.78 -2.44 7.05
CA LEU A 76 11.35 -3.77 6.81
C LEU A 76 10.80 -4.41 5.53
N VAL A 77 9.48 -4.44 5.36
CA VAL A 77 8.84 -5.05 4.17
C VAL A 77 9.19 -4.27 2.90
N ILE A 78 9.19 -2.93 2.94
CA ILE A 78 9.66 -2.08 1.82
C ILE A 78 11.10 -2.44 1.45
N GLY A 79 11.98 -2.60 2.44
CA GLY A 79 13.38 -2.96 2.22
C GLY A 79 13.56 -4.33 1.57
N VAL A 80 12.76 -5.33 1.97
CA VAL A 80 12.76 -6.67 1.36
C VAL A 80 12.25 -6.61 -0.08
N ALA A 81 11.17 -5.86 -0.36
CA ALA A 81 10.65 -5.66 -1.70
C ALA A 81 11.66 -4.95 -2.62
N ALA A 82 12.32 -3.89 -2.14
CA ALA A 82 13.39 -3.22 -2.88
C ALA A 82 14.59 -4.14 -3.14
N SER A 83 14.94 -4.98 -2.18
CA SER A 83 16.01 -5.98 -2.33
C SER A 83 15.66 -7.02 -3.40
N SER A 84 14.37 -7.37 -3.56
CA SER A 84 13.91 -8.28 -4.61
C SER A 84 14.22 -7.75 -6.01
N ILE A 85 14.00 -6.44 -6.25
CA ILE A 85 14.37 -5.78 -7.51
C ILE A 85 15.88 -5.88 -7.75
N LEU A 86 16.71 -5.59 -6.74
CA LEU A 86 18.17 -5.62 -6.87
C LEU A 86 18.71 -7.02 -7.11
N ILE A 87 18.15 -8.04 -6.45
CA ILE A 87 18.54 -9.43 -6.63
C ILE A 87 18.28 -9.87 -8.08
N HIS A 88 17.09 -9.60 -8.60
CA HIS A 88 16.71 -9.98 -9.97
C HIS A 88 17.47 -9.17 -11.04
N MET A 89 17.84 -7.93 -10.73
CA MET A 89 18.67 -7.11 -11.63
C MET A 89 20.10 -7.67 -11.79
N HIS A 90 20.65 -8.26 -10.75
CA HIS A 90 22.06 -8.66 -10.71
C HIS A 90 22.29 -10.18 -10.81
N THR A 91 21.21 -10.97 -10.77
CA THR A 91 21.29 -12.42 -10.80
C THR A 91 20.14 -13.00 -11.60
N ASP A 92 20.38 -14.10 -12.29
CA ASP A 92 19.32 -14.89 -12.92
C ASP A 92 18.62 -15.80 -11.89
N PHE A 93 18.43 -15.31 -10.67
CA PHE A 93 17.94 -16.10 -9.56
C PHE A 93 16.51 -16.60 -9.83
N MET A 94 16.43 -17.87 -10.22
CA MET A 94 15.17 -18.57 -10.52
C MET A 94 14.28 -17.81 -11.52
N SER A 95 14.90 -17.21 -12.54
CA SER A 95 14.20 -16.47 -13.61
C SER A 95 13.24 -17.35 -14.43
N ASP A 96 13.43 -18.67 -14.42
CA ASP A 96 12.57 -19.63 -15.14
C ASP A 96 11.27 -19.96 -14.40
N LEU A 97 11.08 -19.45 -13.19
CA LEU A 97 9.83 -19.63 -12.44
C LEU A 97 8.77 -18.61 -12.89
N ILE A 98 7.50 -18.96 -12.72
CA ILE A 98 6.37 -18.04 -13.01
C ILE A 98 6.28 -16.99 -11.90
N VAL A 99 6.41 -17.40 -10.63
CA VAL A 99 6.36 -16.55 -9.46
C VAL A 99 7.72 -16.55 -8.77
N SER A 100 8.21 -15.40 -8.40
CA SER A 100 9.50 -15.27 -7.74
C SER A 100 9.49 -15.86 -6.32
N PRO A 101 10.53 -16.64 -5.92
CA PRO A 101 10.72 -16.99 -4.52
C PRO A 101 10.84 -15.77 -3.59
N MET A 102 11.34 -14.63 -4.11
CA MET A 102 11.42 -13.40 -3.34
C MET A 102 10.05 -12.84 -3.00
N SER A 103 9.03 -13.04 -3.85
CA SER A 103 7.65 -12.64 -3.53
C SER A 103 7.08 -13.43 -2.36
N PHE A 104 7.43 -14.71 -2.24
CA PHE A 104 7.08 -15.50 -1.05
C PHE A 104 7.84 -15.03 0.19
N VAL A 105 9.11 -14.62 0.06
CA VAL A 105 9.87 -14.03 1.19
C VAL A 105 9.19 -12.75 1.66
N VAL A 106 8.80 -11.85 0.73
CA VAL A 106 8.06 -10.61 1.04
C VAL A 106 6.76 -10.94 1.76
N LEU A 107 5.97 -11.89 1.23
CA LEU A 107 4.70 -12.32 1.85
C LEU A 107 4.91 -12.89 3.26
N VAL A 108 5.93 -13.74 3.46
CA VAL A 108 6.23 -14.31 4.79
C VAL A 108 6.60 -13.21 5.79
N VAL A 109 7.47 -12.26 5.38
CA VAL A 109 7.85 -11.13 6.24
C VAL A 109 6.63 -10.27 6.56
N PHE A 110 5.75 -10.04 5.59
CA PHE A 110 4.47 -9.34 5.81
C PHE A 110 3.56 -10.07 6.81
N ILE A 111 3.38 -11.39 6.67
CA ILE A 111 2.56 -12.18 7.61
C ILE A 111 3.16 -12.13 9.01
N LEU A 112 4.49 -12.24 9.14
CA LEU A 112 5.15 -12.11 10.44
C LEU A 112 4.99 -10.72 11.04
N ALA A 113 5.03 -9.67 10.21
CA ALA A 113 4.76 -8.30 10.62
C ALA A 113 3.31 -8.15 11.14
N LEU A 114 2.32 -8.67 10.40
CA LEU A 114 0.92 -8.67 10.87
C LEU A 114 0.74 -9.42 12.18
N TYR A 115 1.42 -10.56 12.34
CA TYR A 115 1.37 -11.33 13.58
C TYR A 115 1.97 -10.55 14.76
N ALA A 116 3.09 -9.85 14.54
CA ALA A 116 3.73 -9.01 15.56
C ALA A 116 2.82 -7.84 15.99
N ILE A 117 2.20 -7.16 15.02
CA ILE A 117 1.24 -6.08 15.28
C ILE A 117 0.03 -6.61 16.06
N TYR A 118 -0.57 -7.72 15.62
CA TYR A 118 -1.71 -8.34 16.31
C TYR A 118 -1.36 -8.70 17.76
N ARG A 119 -0.16 -9.24 17.99
CA ARG A 119 0.29 -9.62 19.33
C ARG A 119 0.46 -8.40 20.24
N GLU A 120 0.98 -7.30 19.70
CA GLU A 120 1.15 -6.04 20.43
C GLU A 120 -0.21 -5.43 20.78
N GLU A 121 -1.14 -5.34 19.82
CA GLU A 121 -2.50 -4.84 20.06
C GLU A 121 -3.22 -5.65 21.15
N LYS A 122 -3.03 -6.97 21.18
CA LYS A 122 -3.63 -7.84 22.18
C LYS A 122 -2.99 -7.71 23.57
N SER A 123 -1.72 -7.31 23.65
CA SER A 123 -0.99 -7.15 24.90
C SER A 123 -1.18 -5.76 25.54
N SER A 124 -1.51 -4.78 24.73
CA SER A 124 -1.88 -3.45 25.19
C SER A 124 -3.29 -3.53 25.78
N ASP A 125 -3.44 -3.22 27.07
CA ASP A 125 -4.74 -2.93 27.70
C ASP A 125 -5.28 -1.61 27.11
N SER A 126 -5.61 -1.60 25.83
CA SER A 126 -6.37 -0.51 25.25
C SER A 126 -7.73 -0.53 25.93
N GLU A 127 -8.07 0.55 26.65
CA GLU A 127 -9.45 0.81 27.07
C GLU A 127 -10.32 0.65 25.81
N ASP A 128 -11.09 -0.42 25.74
CA ASP A 128 -12.11 -0.58 24.72
C ASP A 128 -12.98 0.67 24.79
N VAL A 129 -12.85 1.56 23.82
CA VAL A 129 -13.81 2.63 23.62
C VAL A 129 -15.10 1.90 23.25
N ASP A 130 -15.99 1.79 24.21
CA ASP A 130 -17.28 1.12 24.05
C ASP A 130 -18.13 1.98 23.10
N VAL A 131 -17.87 1.86 21.81
CA VAL A 131 -18.68 2.51 20.77
C VAL A 131 -19.91 1.63 20.59
N ASP A 132 -21.05 2.15 21.05
CA ASP A 132 -22.35 1.46 20.89
C ASP A 132 -22.74 1.43 19.40
N TYR A 133 -22.56 0.29 18.78
CA TYR A 133 -22.99 -0.01 17.42
C TYR A 133 -24.35 -0.73 17.36
N SER A 134 -25.13 -0.72 18.46
CA SER A 134 -26.38 -1.48 18.56
C SER A 134 -27.42 -1.14 17.51
N ASP A 135 -27.36 0.08 16.95
CA ASP A 135 -28.29 0.55 15.91
C ASP A 135 -27.83 0.23 14.47
N GLU A 136 -26.59 -0.28 14.27
CA GLU A 136 -26.05 -0.55 12.95
C GLU A 136 -26.23 -2.03 12.55
N SER A 137 -26.92 -2.27 11.45
CA SER A 137 -27.06 -3.61 10.89
C SER A 137 -25.76 -4.03 10.18
N LEU A 138 -25.07 -5.04 10.72
CA LEU A 138 -23.91 -5.66 10.09
C LEU A 138 -24.16 -6.07 8.63
N THR A 139 -25.35 -6.63 8.35
CA THR A 139 -25.75 -7.03 6.98
C THR A 139 -25.77 -5.82 6.04
N ARG A 140 -26.32 -4.68 6.51
CA ARG A 140 -26.34 -3.43 5.72
C ARG A 140 -24.93 -2.90 5.48
N ALA A 141 -24.07 -2.93 6.50
CA ALA A 141 -22.68 -2.49 6.40
C ALA A 141 -21.91 -3.36 5.38
N PHE A 142 -22.01 -4.68 5.46
CA PHE A 142 -21.39 -5.59 4.49
C PHE A 142 -21.90 -5.41 3.07
N PHE A 143 -23.21 -5.16 2.89
CA PHE A 143 -23.78 -4.93 1.57
C PHE A 143 -23.28 -3.62 0.95
N ILE A 144 -23.25 -2.53 1.71
CA ILE A 144 -22.74 -1.22 1.26
C ILE A 144 -21.25 -1.34 0.93
N TYR A 145 -20.47 -1.97 1.81
CA TYR A 145 -19.05 -2.21 1.57
C TYR A 145 -18.81 -3.05 0.32
N GLY A 146 -19.57 -4.13 0.12
CA GLY A 146 -19.46 -4.99 -1.06
C GLY A 146 -19.72 -4.25 -2.38
N ILE A 147 -20.77 -3.39 -2.41
CA ILE A 147 -21.05 -2.57 -3.59
C ILE A 147 -19.91 -1.54 -3.81
N ALA A 148 -19.46 -0.88 -2.76
CA ALA A 148 -18.36 0.07 -2.86
C ALA A 148 -17.07 -0.60 -3.36
N ALA A 149 -16.74 -1.78 -2.86
CA ALA A 149 -15.59 -2.57 -3.30
C ALA A 149 -15.69 -2.94 -4.78
N LEU A 150 -16.85 -3.36 -5.27
CA LEU A 150 -17.07 -3.66 -6.70
C LEU A 150 -16.88 -2.42 -7.60
N ILE A 151 -17.37 -1.26 -7.16
CA ILE A 151 -17.19 0.01 -7.88
C ILE A 151 -15.71 0.38 -7.93
N VAL A 152 -15.01 0.26 -6.80
CA VAL A 152 -13.57 0.56 -6.68
C VAL A 152 -12.74 -0.36 -7.58
N VAL A 153 -13.00 -1.66 -7.56
CA VAL A 153 -12.29 -2.62 -8.43
C VAL A 153 -12.56 -2.32 -9.91
N GLY A 154 -13.81 -2.02 -10.29
CA GLY A 154 -14.13 -1.62 -11.66
C GLY A 154 -13.41 -0.32 -12.09
N ALA A 155 -13.35 0.68 -11.22
CA ALA A 155 -12.61 1.91 -11.46
C ALA A 155 -11.09 1.66 -11.55
N ALA A 156 -10.53 0.79 -10.72
CA ALA A 156 -9.12 0.42 -10.71
C ALA A 156 -8.68 -0.27 -12.02
N ILE A 157 -9.52 -1.17 -12.55
CA ILE A 157 -9.31 -1.78 -13.87
C ILE A 157 -9.22 -0.71 -14.97
N TRP A 158 -10.13 0.23 -14.94
CA TRP A 158 -10.14 1.33 -15.91
C TRP A 158 -8.94 2.28 -15.71
N LEU A 159 -8.57 2.55 -14.48
CA LEU A 159 -7.43 3.39 -14.12
C LEU A 159 -6.11 2.83 -14.69
N ALA A 160 -5.85 1.53 -14.57
CA ALA A 160 -4.66 0.88 -15.13
C ALA A 160 -4.57 1.06 -16.65
N GLN A 161 -5.67 0.85 -17.37
CA GLN A 161 -5.75 1.04 -18.83
C GLN A 161 -5.56 2.50 -19.23
N THR A 162 -6.18 3.43 -18.49
CA THR A 162 -6.07 4.87 -18.72
C THR A 162 -4.63 5.34 -18.48
N GLY A 163 -3.98 4.87 -17.43
CA GLY A 163 -2.58 5.17 -17.14
C GLY A 163 -1.65 4.69 -18.26
N ASN A 164 -1.90 3.49 -18.77
CA ASN A 164 -1.16 2.98 -19.93
C ASN A 164 -1.37 3.85 -21.17
N GLY A 165 -2.62 4.27 -21.44
CA GLY A 165 -2.96 5.17 -22.55
C GLY A 165 -2.24 6.53 -22.44
N ILE A 166 -2.30 7.16 -21.27
CA ILE A 166 -1.62 8.44 -21.00
C ILE A 166 -0.11 8.30 -21.23
N ALA A 167 0.51 7.23 -20.71
CA ALA A 167 1.94 7.01 -20.88
C ALA A 167 2.32 6.90 -22.36
N ASN A 168 1.53 6.18 -23.16
CA ASN A 168 1.76 5.99 -24.59
C ASN A 168 1.57 7.29 -25.39
N GLU A 169 0.49 8.02 -25.15
CA GLU A 169 0.19 9.26 -25.87
C GLU A 169 1.14 10.39 -25.54
N MET A 170 1.54 10.50 -24.28
CA MET A 170 2.45 11.55 -23.79
C MET A 170 3.92 11.16 -23.97
N GLY A 171 4.24 9.92 -24.30
CA GLY A 171 5.62 9.41 -24.34
C GLY A 171 6.27 9.35 -22.96
N TRP A 172 5.49 9.21 -21.88
CA TRP A 172 5.99 9.13 -20.51
C TRP A 172 6.33 7.70 -20.11
N GLY A 173 7.34 7.54 -19.26
CA GLY A 173 7.69 6.22 -18.72
C GLY A 173 6.58 5.64 -17.86
N LYS A 174 6.33 4.33 -17.97
CA LYS A 174 5.29 3.63 -17.22
C LYS A 174 5.50 3.73 -15.71
N SER A 175 6.76 3.62 -15.25
CA SER A 175 7.12 3.83 -13.85
C SER A 175 6.72 5.21 -13.35
N PHE A 176 6.90 6.26 -14.17
CA PHE A 176 6.51 7.63 -13.82
C PHE A 176 4.99 7.76 -13.72
N VAL A 177 4.25 7.25 -14.70
CA VAL A 177 2.78 7.31 -14.70
C VAL A 177 2.21 6.51 -13.53
N GLY A 178 2.73 5.32 -13.26
CA GLY A 178 2.36 4.52 -12.09
C GLY A 178 2.60 5.29 -10.79
N THR A 179 3.83 5.78 -10.59
CA THR A 179 4.22 6.45 -9.34
C THR A 179 3.50 7.79 -9.09
N GLN A 180 3.18 8.56 -10.14
CA GLN A 180 2.61 9.89 -9.96
C GLN A 180 1.08 9.90 -10.10
N PHE A 181 0.53 9.24 -11.12
CA PHE A 181 -0.90 9.37 -11.44
C PHE A 181 -1.75 8.23 -10.89
N LEU A 182 -1.29 6.98 -11.04
CA LEU A 182 -2.02 5.85 -10.47
C LEU A 182 -1.98 5.95 -8.95
N ALA A 183 -0.79 6.03 -8.37
CA ALA A 183 -0.59 6.09 -6.92
C ALA A 183 -1.34 7.25 -6.25
N LEU A 184 -1.34 8.45 -6.85
CA LEU A 184 -2.14 9.56 -6.33
C LEU A 184 -3.63 9.20 -6.31
N SER A 185 -4.13 8.59 -7.40
CA SER A 185 -5.55 8.27 -7.55
C SER A 185 -5.99 7.16 -6.61
N THR A 186 -5.16 6.13 -6.44
CA THR A 186 -5.46 4.98 -5.58
C THR A 186 -5.35 5.32 -4.10
N SER A 187 -4.48 6.27 -3.71
CA SER A 187 -4.33 6.73 -2.33
C SER A 187 -5.39 7.76 -1.85
N LEU A 188 -6.35 8.13 -2.69
CA LEU A 188 -7.44 9.04 -2.27
C LEU A 188 -8.35 8.44 -1.19
N PRO A 189 -8.67 7.13 -1.17
CA PRO A 189 -9.40 6.51 -0.07
C PRO A 189 -8.67 6.61 1.27
N GLU A 190 -7.35 6.46 1.30
CA GLU A 190 -6.52 6.63 2.49
C GLU A 190 -6.62 8.06 3.03
N LEU A 191 -6.56 9.06 2.14
CA LEU A 191 -6.75 10.46 2.52
C LEU A 191 -8.14 10.69 3.11
N ALA A 192 -9.19 10.16 2.46
CA ALA A 192 -10.56 10.31 2.93
C ALA A 192 -10.76 9.62 4.30
N ALA A 193 -10.26 8.41 4.48
CA ALA A 193 -10.32 7.67 5.73
C ALA A 193 -9.54 8.39 6.86
N SER A 194 -8.36 8.93 6.54
CA SER A 194 -7.55 9.69 7.49
C SER A 194 -8.24 10.98 7.93
N ILE A 195 -8.85 11.72 7.01
CA ILE A 195 -9.65 12.91 7.35
C ILE A 195 -10.87 12.52 8.20
N ALA A 196 -11.53 11.40 7.91
CA ALA A 196 -12.65 10.90 8.70
C ALA A 196 -12.21 10.54 10.13
N ALA A 197 -11.06 9.88 10.28
CA ALA A 197 -10.49 9.55 11.59
C ALA A 197 -10.17 10.81 12.42
N LEU A 198 -9.65 11.87 11.79
CA LEU A 198 -9.44 13.16 12.48
C LEU A 198 -10.76 13.78 12.96
N ARG A 199 -11.83 13.66 12.18
CA ARG A 199 -13.15 14.21 12.56
C ARG A 199 -13.75 13.53 13.79
N ILE A 200 -13.43 12.27 14.01
CA ILE A 200 -13.84 11.52 15.22
C ILE A 200 -12.79 11.58 16.34
N MET A 201 -11.82 12.49 16.23
CA MET A 201 -10.76 12.70 17.23
C MET A 201 -9.87 11.47 17.45
N ALA A 202 -9.64 10.65 16.41
CA ALA A 202 -8.83 9.45 16.43
C ALA A 202 -7.57 9.57 15.53
N PRO A 203 -6.58 10.44 15.89
CA PRO A 203 -5.41 10.69 15.04
C PRO A 203 -4.52 9.46 14.86
N GLU A 204 -4.37 8.62 15.88
CA GLU A 204 -3.61 7.38 15.75
C GLU A 204 -4.22 6.41 14.73
N LEU A 205 -5.56 6.37 14.63
CA LEU A 205 -6.24 5.58 13.59
C LEU A 205 -5.89 6.08 12.19
N ALA A 206 -5.80 7.40 11.99
CA ALA A 206 -5.41 7.98 10.70
C ALA A 206 -3.98 7.55 10.31
N ILE A 207 -3.02 7.68 11.21
CA ILE A 207 -1.61 7.33 10.94
C ILE A 207 -1.45 5.83 10.72
N THR A 208 -2.04 5.00 11.59
CA THR A 208 -1.94 3.55 11.48
C THR A 208 -2.64 2.99 10.24
N ASN A 209 -3.73 3.63 9.77
CA ASN A 209 -4.33 3.27 8.48
C ASN A 209 -3.34 3.48 7.33
N VAL A 210 -2.72 4.65 7.27
CA VAL A 210 -1.76 5.02 6.22
C VAL A 210 -0.50 4.12 6.25
N LEU A 211 0.10 3.92 7.42
CA LEU A 211 1.27 3.05 7.57
C LEU A 211 0.91 1.58 7.32
N GLY A 212 -0.29 1.15 7.71
CA GLY A 212 -0.82 -0.19 7.44
C GLY A 212 -1.04 -0.42 5.95
N SER A 213 -1.54 0.58 5.21
CA SER A 213 -1.66 0.52 3.75
C SER A 213 -0.29 0.38 3.09
N ASN A 214 0.74 1.10 3.57
CA ASN A 214 2.11 0.92 3.06
C ASN A 214 2.62 -0.52 3.25
N LEU A 215 2.38 -1.09 4.42
CA LEU A 215 2.72 -2.47 4.74
C LEU A 215 1.98 -3.46 3.81
N PHE A 216 0.68 -3.23 3.59
CA PHE A 216 -0.18 -4.06 2.75
C PHE A 216 0.23 -3.98 1.27
N ASN A 217 0.49 -2.79 0.75
CA ASN A 217 0.92 -2.57 -0.63
C ASN A 217 2.22 -3.32 -0.94
N MET A 218 3.20 -3.25 -0.06
CA MET A 218 4.48 -3.93 -0.27
C MET A 218 4.41 -5.44 -0.04
N GLY A 219 3.64 -5.88 0.95
CA GLY A 219 3.61 -7.28 1.35
C GLY A 219 2.65 -8.14 0.56
N PHE A 220 1.45 -7.63 0.29
CA PHE A 220 0.37 -8.41 -0.30
C PHE A 220 0.05 -8.00 -1.74
N VAL A 221 -0.04 -6.69 -2.03
CA VAL A 221 -0.35 -6.23 -3.41
C VAL A 221 0.74 -6.67 -4.37
N LEU A 222 2.01 -6.37 -4.09
CA LEU A 222 3.12 -6.80 -4.95
C LEU A 222 3.26 -8.32 -5.08
N PHE A 223 2.90 -9.09 -4.04
CA PHE A 223 2.85 -10.54 -4.14
C PHE A 223 1.79 -10.98 -5.14
N LEU A 224 0.58 -10.41 -5.08
CA LEU A 224 -0.49 -10.75 -6.02
C LEU A 224 -0.20 -10.26 -7.44
N ASP A 225 0.48 -9.13 -7.60
CA ASP A 225 0.94 -8.65 -8.90
C ASP A 225 1.91 -9.64 -9.54
N ASP A 226 2.87 -10.22 -8.77
CA ASP A 226 3.78 -11.25 -9.27
C ASP A 226 3.03 -12.55 -9.62
N VAL A 227 2.05 -12.96 -8.82
CA VAL A 227 1.20 -14.14 -9.12
C VAL A 227 0.35 -13.94 -10.38
N ALA A 228 -0.14 -12.72 -10.61
CA ALA A 228 -0.96 -12.38 -11.77
C ALA A 228 -0.13 -12.09 -13.04
N TYR A 229 1.16 -11.81 -12.89
CA TYR A 229 2.08 -11.57 -13.99
C TYR A 229 2.49 -12.88 -14.67
N THR A 230 2.32 -12.98 -16.00
CA THR A 230 2.48 -14.24 -16.72
C THR A 230 3.80 -14.40 -17.46
N ASP A 231 4.61 -13.35 -17.54
CA ASP A 231 5.86 -13.34 -18.31
C ASP A 231 7.09 -13.70 -17.48
N GLY A 232 6.91 -14.47 -16.40
CA GLY A 232 7.94 -14.88 -15.43
C GLY A 232 7.88 -14.01 -14.16
N PRO A 233 8.90 -14.00 -13.31
CA PRO A 233 8.93 -13.17 -12.10
C PRO A 233 8.80 -11.68 -12.43
N ILE A 234 7.85 -10.97 -11.80
CA ILE A 234 7.62 -9.55 -12.04
C ILE A 234 8.89 -8.71 -11.81
N TRP A 235 9.71 -9.11 -10.84
CA TRP A 235 10.94 -8.41 -10.45
C TRP A 235 11.97 -8.31 -11.57
N ASN A 236 11.95 -9.22 -12.56
CA ASN A 236 12.80 -9.15 -13.75
C ASN A 236 12.44 -7.96 -14.67
N SER A 237 11.18 -7.50 -14.60
CA SER A 237 10.61 -6.47 -15.47
C SER A 237 10.46 -5.12 -14.78
N VAL A 238 10.51 -5.10 -13.43
CA VAL A 238 10.36 -3.88 -12.62
C VAL A 238 11.62 -3.03 -12.70
N SER A 239 11.45 -1.75 -13.03
CA SER A 239 12.53 -0.78 -13.14
C SER A 239 13.20 -0.49 -11.80
N THR A 240 14.53 -0.35 -11.81
CA THR A 240 15.33 -0.02 -10.64
C THR A 240 15.05 1.37 -10.05
N ILE A 241 14.35 2.23 -10.77
CA ILE A 241 13.89 3.52 -10.24
C ILE A 241 13.01 3.35 -8.99
N HIS A 242 12.30 2.23 -8.88
CA HIS A 242 11.46 1.93 -7.73
C HIS A 242 12.27 1.61 -6.46
N VAL A 243 13.54 1.24 -6.59
CA VAL A 243 14.46 1.14 -5.43
C VAL A 243 14.68 2.53 -4.81
N PHE A 244 14.83 3.56 -5.65
CA PHE A 244 14.93 4.93 -5.15
C PHE A 244 13.62 5.38 -4.47
N THR A 245 12.48 5.07 -5.07
CA THR A 245 11.16 5.34 -4.47
C THR A 245 11.01 4.64 -3.10
N ALA A 246 11.44 3.37 -3.01
CA ALA A 246 11.45 2.61 -1.76
C ALA A 246 12.34 3.24 -0.69
N VAL A 247 13.57 3.62 -1.04
CA VAL A 247 14.50 4.28 -0.10
C VAL A 247 13.92 5.58 0.41
N LEU A 248 13.31 6.39 -0.47
CA LEU A 248 12.66 7.63 -0.08
C LEU A 248 11.48 7.37 0.89
N ALA A 249 10.64 6.36 0.61
CA ALA A 249 9.54 5.98 1.49
C ALA A 249 10.06 5.51 2.86
N MET A 250 11.13 4.70 2.91
CA MET A 250 11.74 4.29 4.17
C MET A 250 12.25 5.48 4.98
N VAL A 251 12.97 6.41 4.33
CA VAL A 251 13.47 7.64 5.01
C VAL A 251 12.32 8.50 5.52
N MET A 252 11.28 8.73 4.71
CA MET A 252 10.11 9.50 5.13
C MET A 252 9.37 8.82 6.30
N THR A 253 9.22 7.49 6.27
CA THR A 253 8.63 6.74 7.39
C THR A 253 9.45 6.94 8.67
N MET A 254 10.78 6.84 8.58
CA MET A 254 11.64 7.05 9.75
C MET A 254 11.53 8.49 10.31
N VAL A 255 11.36 9.50 9.44
CA VAL A 255 11.12 10.89 9.89
C VAL A 255 9.79 11.03 10.62
N VAL A 256 8.75 10.30 10.21
CA VAL A 256 7.45 10.29 10.90
C VAL A 256 7.53 9.64 12.28
N LEU A 257 8.45 8.70 12.48
CA LEU A 257 8.58 7.93 13.74
C LEU A 257 9.53 8.58 14.78
N VAL A 258 10.25 9.64 14.44
CA VAL A 258 11.21 10.36 15.31
C VAL A 258 10.58 11.62 15.88
#